data_8883749b08ace47f7cb9f92a278ffef9
#
_entry.id   8883749b08ace47f7cb9f92a278ffef9
#
_cell.length_a   1.000
_cell.length_b   1.000
_cell.length_c   1.000
_cell.angle_alpha   90.00
_cell.angle_beta   90.00
_cell.angle_gamma   90.00
#
_symmetry.space_group_name_H-M   'P 1'
#
loop_
_entity.id
_entity.type
_entity.pdbx_description
1 polymer ?
#
loop_
_entity_poly.entity_id
_entity_poly.type
_entity_poly.pdbx_seq_one_letter_code
_entity_poly.pdbx_strand_id
1 'polypeptide(L)'
;MDLLQYGFFQHALLGSLLTAIACGIVGTYIVSRRLVFISGGITHASFGGLGLGFYLGMNPILMAMLFSVLSAFGVEWASKTQNVREDSAIAGIWSLGMALGVIFIFLTPGYAPNLSAYLFGNILTVSTGDIIWIAALALLLVCLLYTS
;
A
#
# COMPACT_ATOMS: atom_id res chain seq x y z
N MET A 1 -7.58 34.88 -6.47
CA MET A 1 -8.37 33.70 -6.02
C MET A 1 -7.49 32.91 -5.06
N ASP A 2 -7.81 33.02 -3.76
CA ASP A 2 -6.95 32.39 -2.75
C ASP A 2 -7.32 30.92 -2.57
N LEU A 3 -6.76 30.06 -3.42
CA LEU A 3 -6.92 28.59 -3.35
C LEU A 3 -6.57 28.08 -1.94
N LEU A 4 -5.67 28.75 -1.24
CA LEU A 4 -5.28 28.44 0.14
C LEU A 4 -6.40 28.58 1.17
N GLN A 5 -7.52 29.23 0.84
CA GLN A 5 -8.66 29.38 1.75
C GLN A 5 -9.60 28.16 1.73
N TYR A 6 -9.47 27.31 0.72
CA TYR A 6 -10.29 26.09 0.61
C TYR A 6 -9.71 24.96 1.46
N GLY A 7 -10.48 24.45 2.41
CA GLY A 7 -10.05 23.38 3.32
C GLY A 7 -9.54 22.13 2.60
N PHE A 8 -10.18 21.72 1.49
CA PHE A 8 -9.72 20.55 0.71
C PHE A 8 -8.31 20.76 0.14
N PHE A 9 -7.97 22.00 -0.26
CA PHE A 9 -6.65 22.31 -0.81
C PHE A 9 -5.57 22.28 0.28
N GLN A 10 -5.89 22.78 1.48
CA GLN A 10 -4.99 22.71 2.64
C GLN A 10 -4.71 21.23 3.02
N HIS A 11 -5.75 20.41 3.07
CA HIS A 11 -5.60 18.98 3.35
C HIS A 11 -4.77 18.26 2.28
N ALA A 12 -5.02 18.56 0.99
CA ALA A 12 -4.24 18.01 -0.10
C ALA A 12 -2.76 18.41 -0.04
N LEU A 13 -2.47 19.68 0.28
CA LEU A 13 -1.10 20.19 0.39
C LEU A 13 -0.37 19.55 1.58
N LEU A 14 -0.99 19.52 2.75
CA LEU A 14 -0.40 18.89 3.95
C LEU A 14 -0.22 17.38 3.76
N GLY A 15 -1.23 16.70 3.22
CA GLY A 15 -1.16 15.27 2.93
C GLY A 15 -0.05 14.93 1.93
N SER A 16 0.08 15.70 0.85
CA SER A 16 1.15 15.48 -0.14
C SER A 16 2.54 15.71 0.45
N LEU A 17 2.72 16.75 1.27
CA LEU A 17 4.01 17.04 1.91
C LEU A 17 4.41 15.91 2.88
N LEU A 18 3.50 15.48 3.75
CA LEU A 18 3.75 14.39 4.70
C LEU A 18 4.04 13.07 3.97
N THR A 19 3.26 12.77 2.93
CA THR A 19 3.48 11.57 2.11
C THR A 19 4.82 11.63 1.40
N ALA A 20 5.21 12.78 0.85
CA ALA A 20 6.51 12.95 0.20
C ALA A 20 7.67 12.70 1.16
N ILE A 21 7.57 13.20 2.40
CA ILE A 21 8.58 12.96 3.44
C ILE A 21 8.64 11.47 3.78
N ALA A 22 7.49 10.83 4.05
CA ALA A 22 7.43 9.40 4.37
C ALA A 22 7.99 8.54 3.23
N CYS A 23 7.59 8.81 1.98
CA CYS A 23 8.08 8.11 0.80
C CYS A 23 9.58 8.35 0.56
N GLY A 24 10.08 9.55 0.81
CA GLY A 24 11.50 9.86 0.72
C GLY A 24 12.34 9.02 1.68
N ILE A 25 11.89 8.93 2.94
CA ILE A 25 12.55 8.14 3.98
C ILE A 25 12.55 6.64 3.62
N VAL A 26 11.35 6.09 3.35
CA VAL A 26 11.20 4.67 3.01
C VAL A 26 11.91 4.33 1.70
N GLY A 27 11.77 5.19 0.69
CA GLY A 27 12.39 5.00 -0.62
C GLY A 27 13.91 4.94 -0.52
N THR A 28 14.53 5.83 0.24
CA THR A 28 15.99 5.81 0.47
C THR A 28 16.42 4.50 1.13
N TYR A 29 15.69 4.03 2.15
CA TYR A 29 15.98 2.76 2.80
C TYR A 29 15.83 1.57 1.85
N ILE A 30 14.73 1.50 1.10
CA ILE A 30 14.45 0.44 0.13
C ILE A 30 15.53 0.35 -0.94
N VAL A 31 15.95 1.51 -1.49
CA VAL A 31 17.00 1.56 -2.53
C VAL A 31 18.35 1.16 -1.94
N SER A 32 18.72 1.67 -0.77
CA SER A 32 20.00 1.35 -0.12
C SER A 32 20.13 -0.13 0.23
N ARG A 33 19.02 -0.79 0.58
CA ARG A 33 18.95 -2.22 0.87
C ARG A 33 18.66 -3.10 -0.35
N ARG A 34 18.50 -2.52 -1.53
CA ARG A 34 18.16 -3.22 -2.79
C ARG A 34 16.82 -3.98 -2.74
N LEU A 35 15.87 -3.49 -1.94
CA LEU A 35 14.55 -4.10 -1.71
C LEU A 35 13.47 -3.58 -2.68
N VAL A 36 13.84 -2.95 -3.78
CA VAL A 36 12.90 -2.29 -4.71
C VAL A 36 11.88 -3.27 -5.28
N PHE A 37 12.33 -4.46 -5.70
CA PHE A 37 11.44 -5.49 -6.25
C PHE A 37 10.46 -6.03 -5.21
N ILE A 38 10.92 -6.25 -3.97
CA ILE A 38 10.07 -6.73 -2.87
C ILE A 38 8.97 -5.71 -2.57
N SER A 39 9.33 -4.43 -2.46
CA SER A 39 8.34 -3.39 -2.13
C SER A 39 7.27 -3.26 -3.22
N GLY A 40 7.67 -3.25 -4.50
CA GLY A 40 6.74 -3.24 -5.63
C GLY A 40 5.83 -4.47 -5.66
N GLY A 41 6.42 -5.66 -5.48
CA GLY A 41 5.68 -6.92 -5.47
C GLY A 41 4.63 -6.99 -4.36
N ILE A 42 4.98 -6.61 -3.12
CA ILE A 42 4.06 -6.58 -1.98
C ILE A 42 2.94 -5.56 -2.18
N THR A 43 3.27 -4.37 -2.70
CA THR A 43 2.27 -3.32 -2.96
C THR A 43 1.21 -3.80 -3.94
N HIS A 44 1.61 -4.46 -5.02
CA HIS A 44 0.66 -5.02 -5.99
C HIS A 44 -0.06 -6.25 -5.46
N ALA A 45 0.60 -7.10 -4.68
CA ALA A 45 -0.02 -8.25 -4.04
C ALA A 45 -1.12 -7.85 -3.04
N SER A 46 -0.98 -6.70 -2.36
CA SER A 46 -1.99 -6.18 -1.42
C SER A 46 -3.35 -5.92 -2.08
N PHE A 47 -3.38 -5.77 -3.41
CA PHE A 47 -4.60 -5.68 -4.20
C PHE A 47 -5.51 -6.91 -4.04
N GLY A 48 -4.93 -8.10 -3.84
CA GLY A 48 -5.67 -9.31 -3.52
C GLY A 48 -6.46 -9.17 -2.22
N GLY A 49 -5.83 -8.61 -1.20
CA GLY A 49 -6.49 -8.32 0.08
C GLY A 49 -7.59 -7.25 -0.03
N LEU A 50 -7.35 -6.23 -0.86
CA LEU A 50 -8.33 -5.19 -1.14
C LEU A 50 -9.59 -5.78 -1.78
N GLY A 51 -9.43 -6.61 -2.81
CA GLY A 51 -10.53 -7.32 -3.46
C GLY A 51 -11.28 -8.25 -2.50
N LEU A 52 -10.56 -9.00 -1.68
CA LEU A 52 -11.15 -9.86 -0.66
C LEU A 52 -11.95 -9.07 0.38
N GLY A 53 -11.45 -7.90 0.79
CA GLY A 53 -12.15 -6.99 1.70
C GLY A 53 -13.50 -6.54 1.13
N PHE A 54 -13.55 -6.15 -0.14
CA PHE A 54 -14.81 -5.80 -0.81
C PHE A 54 -15.75 -6.99 -0.89
N TYR A 55 -15.26 -8.17 -1.25
CA TYR A 55 -16.07 -9.36 -1.38
C TYR A 55 -16.71 -9.79 -0.04
N LEU A 56 -15.95 -9.71 1.06
CA LEU A 56 -16.42 -10.08 2.40
C LEU A 56 -17.19 -8.95 3.09
N GLY A 57 -17.27 -7.74 2.52
CA GLY A 57 -17.90 -6.57 3.15
C GLY A 57 -17.12 -6.06 4.37
N MET A 58 -15.83 -6.39 4.45
CA MET A 58 -14.91 -5.92 5.50
C MET A 58 -14.17 -4.66 5.08
N ASN A 59 -13.44 -4.03 6.01
CA ASN A 59 -12.64 -2.86 5.67
C ASN A 59 -11.53 -3.24 4.66
N PRO A 60 -11.58 -2.73 3.41
CA PRO A 60 -10.65 -3.14 2.36
C PRO A 60 -9.19 -2.80 2.68
N ILE A 61 -8.97 -1.67 3.38
CA ILE A 61 -7.62 -1.21 3.75
C ILE A 61 -6.98 -2.18 4.76
N LEU A 62 -7.72 -2.61 5.78
CA LEU A 62 -7.23 -3.59 6.76
C LEU A 62 -6.90 -4.92 6.10
N MET A 63 -7.76 -5.38 5.18
CA MET A 63 -7.52 -6.62 4.44
C MET A 63 -6.31 -6.51 3.51
N ALA A 64 -6.12 -5.35 2.87
CA ALA A 64 -4.93 -5.08 2.06
C ALA A 64 -3.65 -5.10 2.92
N MET A 65 -3.68 -4.52 4.13
CA MET A 65 -2.55 -4.58 5.07
C MET A 65 -2.22 -6.02 5.48
N LEU A 66 -3.21 -6.80 5.87
CA LEU A 66 -3.01 -8.21 6.23
C LEU A 66 -2.43 -9.00 5.05
N PHE A 67 -2.97 -8.79 3.85
CA PHE A 67 -2.50 -9.50 2.67
C PHE A 67 -1.07 -9.11 2.28
N SER A 68 -0.69 -7.85 2.45
CA SER A 68 0.69 -7.39 2.22
C SER A 68 1.68 -8.03 3.18
N VAL A 69 1.33 -8.15 4.47
CA VAL A 69 2.16 -8.83 5.46
C VAL A 69 2.30 -10.32 5.13
N LEU A 70 1.19 -10.99 4.80
CA LEU A 70 1.22 -12.40 4.39
C LEU A 70 2.05 -12.60 3.11
N SER A 71 1.96 -11.68 2.16
CA SER A 71 2.76 -11.71 0.92
C SER A 71 4.25 -11.58 1.20
N ALA A 72 4.64 -10.70 2.13
CA ALA A 72 6.03 -10.55 2.56
C ALA A 72 6.58 -11.84 3.16
N PHE A 73 5.84 -12.46 4.08
CA PHE A 73 6.20 -13.77 4.63
C PHE A 73 6.23 -14.87 3.57
N GLY A 74 5.30 -14.84 2.61
CA GLY A 74 5.25 -15.80 1.50
C GLY A 74 6.48 -15.71 0.61
N VAL A 75 6.94 -14.51 0.27
CA VAL A 75 8.18 -14.29 -0.49
C VAL A 75 9.37 -14.86 0.28
N GLU A 76 9.50 -14.51 1.55
CA GLU A 76 10.61 -14.95 2.39
C GLU A 76 10.64 -16.48 2.56
N TRP A 77 9.48 -17.08 2.80
CA TRP A 77 9.35 -18.53 2.91
C TRP A 77 9.72 -19.26 1.61
N ALA A 78 9.21 -18.77 0.47
CA ALA A 78 9.51 -19.36 -0.83
C ALA A 78 10.99 -19.26 -1.18
N SER A 79 11.60 -18.11 -0.91
CA SER A 79 13.02 -17.87 -1.18
C SER A 79 13.93 -18.71 -0.28
N LYS A 80 13.67 -18.76 1.03
CA LYS A 80 14.54 -19.46 1.98
C LYS A 80 14.32 -20.96 2.04
N THR A 81 13.07 -21.43 1.92
CA THR A 81 12.71 -22.83 2.16
C THR A 81 12.67 -23.66 0.87
N GLN A 82 12.20 -23.08 -0.22
CA GLN A 82 12.02 -23.78 -1.49
C GLN A 82 13.16 -23.56 -2.49
N ASN A 83 14.23 -22.84 -2.11
CA ASN A 83 15.35 -22.49 -2.99
C ASN A 83 14.90 -21.79 -4.29
N VAL A 84 13.76 -21.11 -4.26
CA VAL A 84 13.27 -20.31 -5.40
C VAL A 84 14.03 -18.99 -5.41
N ARG A 85 14.42 -18.53 -6.58
CA ARG A 85 15.02 -17.18 -6.71
C ARG A 85 14.03 -16.14 -6.20
N GLU A 86 14.51 -15.21 -5.39
CA GLU A 86 13.71 -14.15 -4.76
C GLU A 86 12.85 -13.40 -5.77
N ASP A 87 13.44 -12.99 -6.92
CA ASP A 87 12.72 -12.31 -8.00
C ASP A 87 11.53 -13.13 -8.54
N SER A 88 11.71 -14.46 -8.64
CA SER A 88 10.66 -15.37 -9.14
C SER A 88 9.54 -15.52 -8.11
N ALA A 89 9.87 -15.59 -6.83
CA ALA A 89 8.90 -15.65 -5.74
C ALA A 89 8.06 -14.36 -5.68
N ILE A 90 8.72 -13.21 -5.82
CA ILE A 90 8.07 -11.89 -5.85
C ILE A 90 7.12 -11.82 -7.04
N ALA A 91 7.57 -12.17 -8.25
CA ALA A 91 6.75 -12.14 -9.46
C ALA A 91 5.53 -13.06 -9.36
N GLY A 92 5.68 -14.24 -8.77
CA GLY A 92 4.60 -15.20 -8.54
C GLY A 92 3.55 -14.64 -7.57
N ILE A 93 3.97 -14.10 -6.43
CA ILE A 93 3.07 -13.54 -5.41
C ILE A 93 2.39 -12.26 -5.93
N TRP A 94 3.11 -11.41 -6.67
CA TRP A 94 2.55 -10.26 -7.36
C TRP A 94 1.40 -10.66 -8.29
N SER A 95 1.68 -11.58 -9.22
CA SER A 95 0.70 -12.03 -10.21
C SER A 95 -0.52 -12.67 -9.56
N LEU A 96 -0.30 -13.50 -8.54
CA LEU A 96 -1.35 -14.19 -7.80
C LEU A 96 -2.22 -13.18 -7.02
N GLY A 97 -1.61 -12.22 -6.34
CA GLY A 97 -2.34 -11.19 -5.61
C GLY A 97 -3.20 -10.31 -6.52
N MET A 98 -2.65 -9.87 -7.66
CA MET A 98 -3.40 -9.11 -8.66
C MET A 98 -4.58 -9.92 -9.22
N ALA A 99 -4.35 -11.19 -9.59
CA ALA A 99 -5.40 -12.06 -10.13
C ALA A 99 -6.52 -12.31 -9.11
N LEU A 100 -6.19 -12.62 -7.87
CA LEU A 100 -7.16 -12.79 -6.79
C LEU A 100 -7.95 -11.51 -6.53
N GLY A 101 -7.29 -10.35 -6.52
CA GLY A 101 -7.95 -9.07 -6.34
C GLY A 101 -9.01 -8.82 -7.41
N VAL A 102 -8.66 -9.03 -8.67
CA VAL A 102 -9.60 -8.88 -9.80
C VAL A 102 -10.77 -9.85 -9.67
N ILE A 103 -10.51 -11.14 -9.38
CA ILE A 103 -11.55 -12.16 -9.24
C ILE A 103 -12.54 -11.78 -8.12
N PHE A 104 -12.05 -11.43 -6.93
CA PHE A 104 -12.94 -11.08 -5.81
C PHE A 104 -13.78 -9.85 -6.08
N ILE A 105 -13.24 -8.87 -6.80
CA ILE A 105 -14.00 -7.68 -7.18
C ILE A 105 -15.11 -8.02 -8.17
N PHE A 106 -14.84 -8.86 -9.17
CA PHE A 106 -15.88 -9.32 -10.10
C PHE A 106 -16.94 -10.17 -9.42
N LEU A 107 -16.61 -10.89 -8.35
CA LEU A 107 -17.55 -11.67 -7.55
C LEU A 107 -18.34 -10.80 -6.56
N THR A 108 -17.93 -9.56 -6.31
CA THR A 108 -18.62 -8.67 -5.37
C THR A 108 -19.96 -8.21 -5.97
N PRO A 109 -21.10 -8.47 -5.33
CA PRO A 109 -22.40 -8.02 -5.83
C PRO A 109 -22.53 -6.50 -5.68
N GLY A 110 -22.96 -5.82 -6.75
CA GLY A 110 -23.22 -4.40 -6.76
C GLY A 110 -22.23 -3.59 -7.60
N TYR A 111 -22.16 -2.28 -7.33
CA TYR A 111 -21.26 -1.37 -8.03
C TYR A 111 -19.83 -1.58 -7.54
N ALA A 112 -18.96 -2.05 -8.43
CA ALA A 112 -17.54 -2.15 -8.12
C ALA A 112 -16.95 -0.74 -7.95
N PRO A 113 -16.38 -0.41 -6.78
CA PRO A 113 -15.76 0.88 -6.57
C PRO A 113 -14.59 1.07 -7.53
N ASN A 114 -14.26 2.33 -7.81
CA ASN A 114 -13.15 2.65 -8.70
C ASN A 114 -11.82 2.22 -8.08
N LEU A 115 -11.35 1.05 -8.49
CA LEU A 115 -10.12 0.43 -8.00
C LEU A 115 -8.88 1.27 -8.22
N SER A 116 -8.85 2.06 -9.28
CA SER A 116 -7.77 3.00 -9.55
C SER A 116 -7.59 3.98 -8.39
N ALA A 117 -8.68 4.43 -7.76
CA ALA A 117 -8.63 5.35 -6.63
C ALA A 117 -7.97 4.72 -5.41
N TYR A 118 -8.11 3.40 -5.21
CA TYR A 118 -7.43 2.68 -4.11
C TYR A 118 -5.97 2.38 -4.41
N LEU A 119 -5.61 2.11 -5.67
CA LEU A 119 -4.22 1.84 -6.05
C LEU A 119 -3.37 3.10 -6.16
N PHE A 120 -3.94 4.14 -6.77
CA PHE A 120 -3.21 5.38 -7.06
C PHE A 120 -3.53 6.51 -6.08
N GLY A 121 -4.56 6.32 -5.25
CA GLY A 121 -5.04 7.32 -4.32
C GLY A 121 -5.85 8.43 -5.00
N ASN A 122 -6.47 9.25 -4.18
CA ASN A 122 -7.14 10.48 -4.62
C ASN A 122 -6.82 11.60 -3.64
N ILE A 123 -5.97 12.52 -4.06
CA ILE A 123 -5.49 13.63 -3.23
C ILE A 123 -6.62 14.58 -2.79
N LEU A 124 -7.72 14.63 -3.56
CA LEU A 124 -8.85 15.52 -3.27
C LEU A 124 -9.76 14.99 -2.16
N THR A 125 -9.67 13.70 -1.83
CA THR A 125 -10.50 13.06 -0.80
C THR A 125 -9.78 12.89 0.55
N VAL A 126 -8.60 13.48 0.70
CA VAL A 126 -7.80 13.38 1.95
C VAL A 126 -8.56 14.03 3.09
N SER A 127 -8.89 13.24 4.11
CA SER A 127 -9.54 13.69 5.34
C SER A 127 -8.52 14.09 6.40
N THR A 128 -8.97 14.83 7.42
CA THR A 128 -8.14 15.14 8.60
C THR A 128 -7.64 13.88 9.31
N GLY A 129 -8.46 12.81 9.33
CA GLY A 129 -8.06 11.52 9.88
C GLY A 129 -6.88 10.91 9.13
N ASP A 130 -6.90 10.96 7.80
CA ASP A 130 -5.82 10.44 6.96
C ASP A 130 -4.49 11.17 7.23
N ILE A 131 -4.55 12.51 7.39
CA ILE A 131 -3.37 13.32 7.71
C ILE A 131 -2.75 12.88 9.04
N ILE A 132 -3.58 12.63 10.06
CA ILE A 132 -3.12 12.17 11.39
C ILE A 132 -2.45 10.80 11.26
N TRP A 133 -3.04 9.87 10.51
CA TRP A 133 -2.47 8.55 10.27
C TRP A 133 -1.15 8.59 9.51
N ILE A 134 -1.06 9.42 8.46
CA ILE A 134 0.18 9.60 7.69
C ILE A 134 1.27 10.25 8.55
N ALA A 135 0.92 11.24 9.38
CA ALA A 135 1.86 11.88 10.29
C ALA A 135 2.39 10.90 11.35
N ALA A 136 1.51 10.08 11.95
CA ALA A 136 1.88 9.06 12.91
C ALA A 136 2.80 8.00 12.26
N LEU A 137 2.49 7.57 11.04
CA LEU A 137 3.30 6.64 10.29
C LEU A 137 4.68 7.22 9.94
N ALA A 138 4.73 8.48 9.50
CA ALA A 138 5.99 9.16 9.21
C ALA A 138 6.87 9.27 10.45
N LEU A 139 6.30 9.60 11.62
CA LEU A 139 7.01 9.67 12.89
C LEU A 139 7.54 8.30 13.31
N LEU A 140 6.74 7.25 13.17
CA LEU A 140 7.15 5.87 13.45
C LEU A 140 8.31 5.44 12.54
N LEU A 141 8.25 5.77 11.25
CA LEU A 141 9.32 5.48 10.29
C LEU A 141 10.63 6.19 10.65
N VAL A 142 10.56 7.46 11.06
CA VAL A 142 11.74 8.20 11.52
C VAL A 142 12.33 7.54 12.78
N CYS A 143 11.48 7.15 13.75
CA CYS A 143 11.93 6.44 14.94
C CYS A 143 12.60 5.11 14.61
N LEU A 144 11.99 4.32 13.71
CA LEU A 144 12.56 3.03 13.28
C LEU A 144 13.91 3.20 12.58
N LEU A 145 14.03 4.21 11.72
CA LEU A 145 15.28 4.52 11.02
C LEU A 145 16.38 4.96 11.98
N TYR A 146 16.02 5.71 13.02
CA TYR A 146 17.00 6.17 14.02
C TYR A 146 17.48 5.03 14.91
N THR A 147 16.65 3.99 15.12
CA THR A 147 16.96 2.82 15.96
C THR A 147 17.60 1.66 15.18
N SER A 148 17.62 1.70 13.86
CA SER A 148 18.19 0.65 12.98
C SER A 148 19.61 0.96 12.55
#